data_e3f2b93234175218b198657aa2efaed2
#
_entry.id   e3f2b93234175218b198657aa2efaed2
#
_cell.length_a   1.000
_cell.length_b   1.000
_cell.length_c   1.000
_cell.angle_alpha   90.00
_cell.angle_beta   90.00
_cell.angle_gamma   90.00
#
_symmetry.space_group_name_H-M   'P 1'
#
loop_
_entity.id
_entity.type
_entity.pdbx_description
1 polymer ?
#
loop_
_entity_poly.entity_id
_entity_poly.type
_entity_poly.pdbx_seq_one_letter_code
_entity_poly.pdbx_strand_id
1 'polypeptide(L)'
;MLPDDVDIVVDAGNTGAAAIHTLPVRRSGRFVVALGMGGMGYSFGGAAIGMAFGRGRRVVVVAGDGSFFMHGMEMHTAWQYRLPITFVLFNNNAHAMCVTREQLYYRDLYSYNRFRASNLGVGLAAMFPGVALRRRRRARAVARRARVRRGV
;
A
#
# COMPACT_ATOMS: atom_id res chain seq x y z
N MET A 1 5.99 8.60 13.80
CA MET A 1 6.01 7.27 14.42
C MET A 1 4.56 6.83 14.56
N LEU A 2 4.23 5.57 14.32
CA LEU A 2 2.86 5.08 14.54
C LEU A 2 2.65 4.86 16.05
N PRO A 3 1.45 5.16 16.59
CA PRO A 3 1.11 4.85 17.96
C PRO A 3 1.18 3.35 18.27
N ASP A 4 1.44 2.97 19.52
CA ASP A 4 1.59 1.57 19.92
C ASP A 4 0.25 0.81 19.99
N ASP A 5 -0.87 1.52 19.97
CA ASP A 5 -2.23 0.99 20.03
C ASP A 5 -2.87 0.72 18.65
N VAL A 6 -2.08 0.81 17.59
CA VAL A 6 -2.55 0.63 16.20
C VAL A 6 -2.32 -0.79 15.71
N ASP A 7 -3.31 -1.36 15.05
CA ASP A 7 -3.16 -2.58 14.28
C ASP A 7 -2.72 -2.23 12.85
N ILE A 8 -1.78 -2.99 12.29
CA ILE A 8 -1.21 -2.73 10.96
C ILE A 8 -1.59 -3.89 10.04
N VAL A 9 -2.17 -3.55 8.90
CA VAL A 9 -2.49 -4.51 7.83
C VAL A 9 -1.70 -4.11 6.58
N VAL A 10 -0.87 -5.02 6.10
CA VAL A 10 0.03 -4.76 4.97
C VAL A 10 -0.38 -5.60 3.79
N ASP A 11 -0.64 -4.98 2.65
CA ASP A 11 -0.96 -5.67 1.41
C ASP A 11 0.29 -6.23 0.71
N ALA A 12 0.09 -7.10 -0.26
CA ALA A 12 1.17 -7.69 -1.01
C ALA A 12 1.87 -6.71 -1.98
N GLY A 13 2.98 -7.14 -2.55
CA GLY A 13 3.77 -6.39 -3.52
C GLY A 13 4.98 -5.67 -2.92
N ASN A 14 5.64 -4.81 -3.71
CA ASN A 14 6.84 -4.08 -3.28
C ASN A 14 6.59 -3.19 -2.06
N THR A 15 5.42 -2.60 -1.95
CA THR A 15 5.00 -1.80 -0.79
C THR A 15 4.93 -2.66 0.47
N GLY A 16 4.38 -3.86 0.35
CA GLY A 16 4.31 -4.84 1.44
C GLY A 16 5.70 -5.29 1.88
N ALA A 17 6.55 -5.66 0.95
CA ALA A 17 7.93 -6.03 1.23
C ALA A 17 8.68 -4.91 1.98
N ALA A 18 8.58 -3.68 1.51
CA ALA A 18 9.17 -2.52 2.17
C ALA A 18 8.62 -2.32 3.60
N ALA A 19 7.32 -2.46 3.79
CA ALA A 19 6.68 -2.30 5.10
C ALA A 19 7.16 -3.37 6.09
N ILE A 20 7.27 -4.63 5.66
CA ILE A 20 7.77 -5.73 6.51
C ILE A 20 9.21 -5.46 6.97
N HIS A 21 10.05 -4.92 6.10
CA HIS A 21 11.44 -4.62 6.43
C HIS A 21 11.63 -3.36 7.29
N THR A 22 10.70 -2.43 7.27
CA THR A 22 10.90 -1.10 7.85
C THR A 22 10.02 -0.80 9.05
N LEU A 23 8.85 -1.43 9.14
CA LEU A 23 7.92 -1.17 10.23
C LEU A 23 8.18 -2.13 11.41
N PRO A 24 8.39 -1.61 12.62
CA PRO A 24 8.60 -2.45 13.78
C PRO A 24 7.28 -3.11 14.21
N VAL A 25 7.32 -4.42 14.46
CA VAL A 25 6.23 -5.15 15.10
C VAL A 25 6.44 -5.06 16.61
N ARG A 26 5.69 -4.22 17.28
CA ARG A 26 5.85 -3.98 18.70
C ARG A 26 5.04 -4.92 19.59
N ARG A 27 3.95 -5.48 19.07
CA ARG A 27 3.07 -6.39 19.81
C ARG A 27 2.60 -7.52 18.90
N SER A 28 2.58 -8.73 19.44
CA SER A 28 2.06 -9.91 18.75
C SER A 28 0.60 -9.70 18.30
N GLY A 29 0.25 -10.25 17.14
CA GLY A 29 -1.09 -10.21 16.57
C GLY A 29 -1.58 -8.84 16.08
N ARG A 30 -0.69 -7.82 16.05
CA ARG A 30 -1.04 -6.48 15.58
C ARG A 30 -0.46 -6.11 14.22
N PHE A 31 0.28 -6.99 13.62
CA PHE A 31 0.84 -6.84 12.27
C PHE A 31 0.36 -8.00 11.42
N VAL A 32 -0.48 -7.72 10.43
CA VAL A 32 -1.08 -8.73 9.56
C VAL A 32 -0.56 -8.57 8.14
N VAL A 33 -0.05 -9.65 7.59
CA VAL A 33 0.39 -9.74 6.20
C VAL A 33 0.12 -11.14 5.67
N ALA A 34 -0.47 -11.24 4.47
CA ALA A 34 -0.78 -12.53 3.83
C ALA A 34 0.40 -13.02 2.99
N LEU A 35 1.40 -13.63 3.63
CA LEU A 35 2.60 -14.12 2.93
C LEU A 35 2.39 -15.48 2.23
N GLY A 36 1.46 -16.31 2.70
CA GLY A 36 1.27 -17.67 2.18
C GLY A 36 0.89 -17.71 0.69
N MET A 37 -0.03 -16.85 0.26
CA MET A 37 -0.43 -16.73 -1.14
C MET A 37 0.03 -15.43 -1.80
N GLY A 38 0.47 -14.46 -1.03
CA GLY A 38 0.79 -13.13 -1.54
C GLY A 38 -0.42 -12.42 -2.17
N GLY A 39 -1.62 -12.69 -1.65
CA GLY A 39 -2.87 -12.13 -2.16
C GLY A 39 -2.89 -10.61 -2.11
N MET A 40 -3.41 -9.98 -3.16
CA MET A 40 -3.52 -8.53 -3.27
C MET A 40 -4.96 -8.07 -3.01
N GLY A 41 -5.11 -6.92 -2.35
CA GLY A 41 -6.42 -6.29 -2.10
C GLY A 41 -7.12 -6.74 -0.82
N TYR A 42 -6.73 -7.83 -0.20
CA TYR A 42 -7.35 -8.35 1.02
C TYR A 42 -7.31 -7.35 2.20
N SER A 43 -6.33 -6.45 2.17
CA SER A 43 -6.11 -5.47 3.24
C SER A 43 -7.21 -4.43 3.36
N PHE A 44 -7.93 -4.14 2.26
CA PHE A 44 -8.98 -3.14 2.23
C PHE A 44 -10.29 -3.64 2.87
N GLY A 45 -10.66 -4.88 2.59
CA GLY A 45 -11.90 -5.48 3.06
C GLY A 45 -11.70 -6.28 4.35
N GLY A 46 -11.69 -7.60 4.21
CA GLY A 46 -11.78 -8.53 5.32
C GLY A 46 -10.81 -8.29 6.47
N ALA A 47 -9.53 -8.03 6.17
CA ALA A 47 -8.55 -7.86 7.24
C ALA A 47 -8.73 -6.55 8.02
N ALA A 48 -8.74 -5.39 7.34
CA ALA A 48 -8.81 -4.10 8.04
C ALA A 48 -10.18 -3.87 8.68
N ILE A 49 -11.25 -4.14 7.95
CA ILE A 49 -12.63 -3.95 8.42
C ILE A 49 -12.92 -4.92 9.56
N GLY A 50 -12.58 -6.20 9.39
CA GLY A 50 -12.77 -7.22 10.43
C GLY A 50 -12.00 -6.91 11.71
N MET A 51 -10.77 -6.42 11.61
CA MET A 51 -9.99 -5.99 12.77
C MET A 51 -10.57 -4.75 13.44
N ALA A 52 -11.02 -3.76 12.68
CA ALA A 52 -11.61 -2.54 13.23
C ALA A 52 -12.93 -2.82 13.96
N PHE A 53 -13.80 -3.66 13.39
CA PHE A 53 -15.04 -4.09 14.03
C PHE A 53 -14.78 -4.97 15.26
N GLY A 54 -13.97 -6.02 15.08
CA GLY A 54 -13.80 -7.03 16.13
C GLY A 54 -12.99 -6.56 17.32
N ARG A 55 -12.11 -5.56 17.14
CA ARG A 55 -11.20 -5.09 18.18
C ARG A 55 -11.48 -3.68 18.67
N GLY A 56 -12.30 -2.90 17.96
CA GLY A 56 -12.60 -1.52 18.30
C GLY A 56 -11.39 -0.58 18.31
N ARG A 57 -10.29 -0.98 17.63
CA ARG A 57 -9.03 -0.23 17.63
C ARG A 57 -8.77 0.41 16.28
N ARG A 58 -7.84 1.37 16.28
CA ARG A 58 -7.36 1.98 15.03
C ARG A 58 -6.59 0.97 14.21
N VAL A 59 -6.85 0.97 12.89
CA VAL A 59 -6.14 0.14 11.91
C VAL A 59 -5.44 1.04 10.90
N VAL A 60 -4.21 0.71 10.56
CA VAL A 60 -3.48 1.33 9.46
C VAL A 60 -3.28 0.28 8.35
N VAL A 61 -3.80 0.57 7.18
CA VAL A 61 -3.61 -0.22 5.98
C VAL A 61 -2.45 0.36 5.16
N VAL A 62 -1.51 -0.49 4.75
CA VAL A 62 -0.41 -0.11 3.86
C VAL A 62 -0.54 -0.91 2.58
N ALA A 63 -0.85 -0.23 1.47
CA ALA A 63 -1.15 -0.89 0.19
C ALA A 63 -0.64 -0.10 -1.02
N GLY A 64 -0.48 -0.79 -2.14
CA GLY A 64 -0.20 -0.18 -3.44
C GLY A 64 -1.48 0.14 -4.22
N ASP A 65 -1.34 0.93 -5.28
CA ASP A 65 -2.42 1.24 -6.23
C ASP A 65 -2.94 0.01 -6.96
N GLY A 66 -2.09 -0.96 -7.28
CA GLY A 66 -2.50 -2.22 -7.88
C GLY A 66 -3.48 -3.00 -7.00
N SER A 67 -3.21 -3.11 -5.71
CA SER A 67 -4.11 -3.72 -4.72
C SER A 67 -5.39 -2.92 -4.57
N PHE A 68 -5.28 -1.59 -4.58
CA PHE A 68 -6.45 -0.70 -4.53
C PHE A 68 -7.40 -0.96 -5.72
N PHE A 69 -6.89 -1.09 -6.94
CA PHE A 69 -7.74 -1.35 -8.11
C PHE A 69 -8.44 -2.71 -8.08
N MET A 70 -7.99 -3.63 -7.25
CA MET A 70 -8.67 -4.92 -7.07
C MET A 70 -9.85 -4.80 -6.07
N HIS A 71 -9.62 -4.29 -4.87
CA HIS A 71 -10.61 -4.30 -3.79
C HIS A 71 -10.68 -2.98 -3.00
N GLY A 72 -10.14 -1.90 -3.53
CA GLY A 72 -10.09 -0.61 -2.82
C GLY A 72 -11.47 -0.01 -2.50
N MET A 73 -12.51 -0.38 -3.27
CA MET A 73 -13.86 0.10 -3.03
C MET A 73 -14.46 -0.38 -1.70
N GLU A 74 -13.89 -1.41 -1.08
CA GLU A 74 -14.24 -1.79 0.30
C GLU A 74 -13.98 -0.69 1.34
N MET A 75 -13.23 0.34 0.97
CA MET A 75 -13.16 1.58 1.77
C MET A 75 -14.53 2.21 2.03
N HIS A 76 -15.51 1.96 1.16
CA HIS A 76 -16.88 2.41 1.36
C HIS A 76 -17.46 1.86 2.67
N THR A 77 -17.25 0.59 2.97
CA THR A 77 -17.72 -0.03 4.22
C THR A 77 -17.08 0.66 5.44
N ALA A 78 -15.77 0.93 5.38
CA ALA A 78 -15.08 1.65 6.44
C ALA A 78 -15.65 3.06 6.64
N TRP A 79 -15.94 3.77 5.56
CA TRP A 79 -16.53 5.10 5.58
C TRP A 79 -17.96 5.09 6.11
N GLN A 80 -18.80 4.18 5.63
CA GLN A 80 -20.21 4.06 6.04
C GLN A 80 -20.35 3.79 7.54
N TYR A 81 -19.52 2.91 8.07
CA TYR A 81 -19.53 2.54 9.49
C TYR A 81 -18.60 3.39 10.36
N ARG A 82 -18.00 4.44 9.80
CA ARG A 82 -17.08 5.37 10.50
C ARG A 82 -15.97 4.65 11.24
N LEU A 83 -15.42 3.59 10.65
CA LEU A 83 -14.38 2.79 11.27
C LEU A 83 -13.06 3.59 11.37
N PRO A 84 -12.32 3.43 12.46
CA PRO A 84 -11.07 4.16 12.68
C PRO A 84 -9.93 3.57 11.84
N ILE A 85 -10.06 3.57 10.52
CA ILE A 85 -9.08 3.03 9.58
C ILE A 85 -8.38 4.15 8.82
N THR A 86 -7.06 4.07 8.76
CA THR A 86 -6.23 4.94 7.92
C THR A 86 -5.66 4.14 6.76
N PHE A 87 -5.99 4.50 5.53
CA PHE A 87 -5.44 3.89 4.33
C PHE A 87 -4.24 4.69 3.81
N VAL A 88 -3.07 4.05 3.77
CA VAL A 88 -1.84 4.60 3.21
C VAL A 88 -1.61 3.96 1.85
N LEU A 89 -1.91 4.71 0.77
CA LEU A 89 -1.83 4.24 -0.61
C LEU A 89 -0.56 4.75 -1.29
N PHE A 90 0.26 3.84 -1.77
CA PHE A 90 1.41 4.15 -2.60
C PHE A 90 1.03 4.01 -4.07
N ASN A 91 0.91 5.15 -4.75
CA ASN A 91 0.55 5.19 -6.16
C ASN A 91 1.78 5.38 -7.04
N ASN A 92 2.16 4.34 -7.76
CA ASN A 92 3.23 4.35 -8.77
C ASN A 92 2.73 3.99 -10.18
N ASN A 93 1.44 3.80 -10.34
CA ASN A 93 0.75 3.42 -11.56
C ASN A 93 1.25 2.11 -12.16
N ALA A 94 1.51 1.11 -11.30
CA ALA A 94 1.97 -0.20 -11.76
C ALA A 94 1.78 -1.31 -10.73
N HIS A 95 1.65 -2.54 -11.20
CA HIS A 95 2.01 -3.74 -10.46
C HIS A 95 3.54 -3.86 -10.42
N ALA A 96 4.19 -3.02 -9.61
CA ALA A 96 5.63 -2.78 -9.68
C ALA A 96 6.48 -4.03 -9.48
N MET A 97 6.06 -5.02 -8.70
CA MET A 97 6.76 -6.28 -8.54
C MET A 97 6.80 -7.06 -9.86
N CYS A 98 5.69 -7.10 -10.59
CA CYS A 98 5.61 -7.74 -11.90
C CYS A 98 6.48 -7.00 -12.93
N VAL A 99 6.39 -5.66 -12.95
CA VAL A 99 7.26 -4.84 -13.82
C VAL A 99 8.74 -5.11 -13.56
N THR A 100 9.16 -5.21 -12.30
CA THR A 100 10.55 -5.52 -11.96
C THR A 100 10.98 -6.91 -12.49
N ARG A 101 10.10 -7.91 -12.39
CA ARG A 101 10.36 -9.24 -12.97
C ARG A 101 10.47 -9.21 -14.49
N GLU A 102 9.62 -8.44 -15.16
CA GLU A 102 9.69 -8.24 -16.62
C GLU A 102 11.04 -7.65 -17.03
N GLN A 103 11.51 -6.65 -16.32
CA GLN A 103 12.81 -6.04 -16.57
C GLN A 103 13.97 -7.02 -16.35
N LEU A 104 13.93 -7.80 -15.27
CA LEU A 104 15.03 -8.69 -14.91
C LEU A 104 15.09 -9.96 -15.77
N TYR A 105 13.94 -10.54 -16.14
CA TYR A 105 13.89 -11.87 -16.73
C TYR A 105 13.36 -11.90 -18.16
N TYR A 106 12.61 -10.86 -18.57
CA TYR A 106 11.89 -10.84 -19.85
C TYR A 106 12.27 -9.66 -20.75
N ARG A 107 13.42 -9.05 -20.54
CA ARG A 107 13.95 -7.93 -21.35
C ARG A 107 12.98 -6.74 -21.45
N ASP A 108 12.25 -6.45 -20.38
CA ASP A 108 11.23 -5.40 -20.31
C ASP A 108 10.11 -5.56 -21.36
N LEU A 109 9.75 -6.81 -21.68
CA LEU A 109 8.59 -7.09 -22.51
C LEU A 109 7.37 -6.47 -21.88
N TYR A 110 6.68 -5.69 -22.68
CA TYR A 110 5.50 -4.95 -22.25
C TYR A 110 4.38 -5.91 -21.86
N SER A 111 3.95 -5.83 -20.62
CA SER A 111 2.71 -6.44 -20.15
C SER A 111 1.74 -5.38 -19.67
N TYR A 112 0.56 -5.82 -19.24
CA TYR A 112 -0.48 -4.96 -18.67
C TYR A 112 -0.20 -4.50 -17.24
N ASN A 113 1.03 -4.61 -16.75
CA ASN A 113 1.41 -4.27 -15.39
C ASN A 113 1.72 -2.78 -15.18
N ARG A 114 1.76 -1.98 -16.24
CA ARG A 114 1.88 -0.52 -16.15
C ARG A 114 0.53 0.14 -16.43
N PHE A 115 0.07 1.00 -15.53
CA PHE A 115 -1.22 1.67 -15.62
C PHE A 115 -1.09 3.08 -16.16
N ARG A 116 -2.15 3.58 -16.76
CA ARG A 116 -2.27 5.02 -16.98
C ARG A 116 -2.33 5.74 -15.64
N ALA A 117 -1.74 6.94 -15.59
CA ALA A 117 -1.74 7.76 -14.39
C ALA A 117 -3.17 8.02 -13.88
N SER A 118 -3.41 7.72 -12.61
CA SER A 118 -4.69 7.93 -11.95
C SER A 118 -4.55 8.95 -10.82
N ASN A 119 -5.60 9.70 -10.58
CA ASN A 119 -5.65 10.69 -9.50
C ASN A 119 -6.47 10.14 -8.32
N LEU A 120 -6.01 9.03 -7.75
CA LEU A 120 -6.70 8.32 -6.68
C LEU A 120 -7.11 9.23 -5.52
N GLY A 121 -6.20 10.09 -5.08
CA GLY A 121 -6.47 10.97 -3.95
C GLY A 121 -7.68 11.90 -4.19
N VAL A 122 -7.70 12.61 -5.32
CA VAL A 122 -8.82 13.51 -5.65
C VAL A 122 -10.11 12.72 -5.89
N GLY A 123 -10.01 11.58 -6.59
CA GLY A 123 -11.15 10.71 -6.84
C GLY A 123 -11.80 10.22 -5.54
N LEU A 124 -11.00 9.72 -4.60
CA LEU A 124 -11.48 9.23 -3.32
C LEU A 124 -12.10 10.34 -2.45
N ALA A 125 -11.52 11.55 -2.47
CA ALA A 125 -12.10 12.68 -1.75
C ALA A 125 -13.48 13.08 -2.29
N ALA A 126 -13.68 12.97 -3.60
CA ALA A 126 -14.97 13.24 -4.22
C ALA A 126 -16.00 12.13 -3.95
N MET A 127 -15.54 10.87 -3.89
CA MET A 127 -16.43 9.72 -3.64
C MET A 127 -16.86 9.60 -2.18
N PHE A 128 -16.01 9.99 -1.23
CA PHE A 128 -16.25 9.83 0.21
C PHE A 128 -16.19 11.18 0.93
N PRO A 129 -17.28 11.94 0.94
CA PRO A 129 -17.32 13.25 1.59
C PRO A 129 -16.99 13.15 3.09
N GLY A 130 -16.19 14.10 3.57
CA GLY A 130 -15.77 14.14 4.98
C GLY A 130 -14.57 13.27 5.34
N VAL A 131 -14.04 12.48 4.40
CA VAL A 131 -12.79 11.75 4.62
C VAL A 131 -11.61 12.72 4.56
N ALA A 132 -10.79 12.72 5.63
CA ALA A 132 -9.56 13.51 5.65
C ALA A 132 -8.52 12.92 4.69
N LEU A 133 -8.23 13.60 3.61
CA LEU A 133 -7.25 13.19 2.63
C LEU A 133 -5.95 13.99 2.78
N ARG A 134 -4.82 13.29 2.83
CA ARG A 134 -3.50 13.92 2.79
C ARG A 134 -2.68 13.36 1.65
N ARG A 135 -2.29 14.19 0.70
CA ARG A 135 -1.38 13.82 -0.40
C ARG A 135 0.05 14.20 -0.03
N ARG A 136 0.95 13.22 -0.01
CA ARG A 136 2.38 13.48 0.06
C ARG A 136 3.00 13.19 -1.30
N ARG A 137 3.60 14.20 -1.94
CA ARG A 137 4.47 13.99 -3.10
C ARG A 137 5.81 13.47 -2.59
N ARG A 138 6.38 12.49 -3.32
CA ARG A 138 7.75 12.05 -3.07
C ARG A 138 8.67 13.25 -3.21
N ALA A 139 9.46 13.58 -2.19
CA ALA A 139 10.60 14.47 -2.38
C ALA A 139 11.46 13.83 -3.49
N ARG A 140 11.87 14.63 -4.50
CA ARG A 140 12.75 14.12 -5.55
C ARG A 140 13.97 13.52 -4.87
N ALA A 141 14.16 12.22 -4.98
CA ALA A 141 15.40 11.58 -4.57
C ALA A 141 16.48 12.20 -5.43
N VAL A 142 17.35 12.99 -4.81
CA VAL A 142 18.58 13.47 -5.47
C VAL A 142 19.35 12.20 -5.78
N ALA A 143 19.37 11.81 -7.06
CA ALA A 143 20.16 10.70 -7.54
C ALA A 143 21.63 11.02 -7.25
N ARG A 144 22.18 10.55 -6.16
CA ARG A 144 23.62 10.45 -5.97
C ARG A 144 24.11 9.50 -7.04
N ARG A 145 24.60 10.03 -8.15
CA ARG A 145 25.39 9.29 -9.12
C ARG A 145 26.60 8.73 -8.36
N ALA A 146 26.57 7.47 -8.03
CA ALA A 146 27.75 6.75 -7.63
C ALA A 146 28.71 6.80 -8.83
N ARG A 147 29.76 7.63 -8.76
CA ARG A 147 30.89 7.55 -9.66
C ARG A 147 31.57 6.21 -9.40
N VAL A 148 31.27 5.22 -10.23
CA VAL A 148 32.10 4.04 -10.32
C VAL A 148 33.44 4.53 -10.88
N ARG A 149 34.45 4.66 -10.02
CA ARG A 149 35.84 4.80 -10.46
C ARG A 149 36.20 3.48 -11.14
N ARG A 150 36.34 3.48 -12.45
CA ARG A 150 37.05 2.44 -13.18
C ARG A 150 38.54 2.62 -12.80
N GLY A 151 39.02 1.75 -11.92
CA GLY A 151 40.45 1.57 -11.71
C GLY A 151 41.02 0.75 -12.88
N VAL A 152 42.08 1.20 -13.39
CA VAL A 152 42.97 0.57 -14.40
C VAL A 152 43.60 -0.68 -13.80
#